data_1e94a6c051ba0a9eb3f5fd553aac8864
#
_entry.id   1e94a6c051ba0a9eb3f5fd553aac8864
#
_cell.length_a   1.000
_cell.length_b   1.000
_cell.length_c   1.000
_cell.angle_alpha   90.00
_cell.angle_beta   90.00
_cell.angle_gamma   90.00
#
_symmetry.space_group_name_H-M   'P 1'
#
loop_
_entity.id
_entity.type
_entity.pdbx_description
1 polymer ?
#
loop_
_entity_poly.entity_id
_entity_poly.type
_entity_poly.pdbx_seq_one_letter_code
_entity_poly.pdbx_strand_id
1 'polypeptide(L)'
;MLRHDPAGHAKLAEHIMRAAKRPFVYAARKFTGKPLPQREPFWALKDVSFSVDRGEILGIIGHNGAGKSTLLKILSRITPPSTGEIKIHGTVGSLLEVGTGFHPDLTGRENIFFNGAILGMTKKEIERKFDKIVEFAGVQKFLDTPVKHYSSGMYVRLGFSVAVHMDPDVLIVDEVLAVGDESFQRQCLRKMQEIAKDEHRTILFISHNMQAVKELCGRSMLLADGRVEMIGPTDQVIARYKADLKEEAAHAAH
;
A
#
# COMPACT_ATOMS: atom_id res chain seq x y z
N MET A 1 -29.38 -5.58 -28.30
CA MET A 1 -28.30 -5.51 -29.30
C MET A 1 -26.98 -5.45 -28.54
N LEU A 2 -26.35 -6.62 -28.36
CA LEU A 2 -25.03 -6.74 -27.70
C LEU A 2 -23.96 -6.53 -28.77
N ARG A 3 -23.19 -5.44 -28.67
CA ARG A 3 -22.01 -5.22 -29.51
C ARG A 3 -20.90 -6.16 -29.05
N HIS A 4 -20.53 -7.11 -29.91
CA HIS A 4 -19.31 -7.90 -29.75
C HIS A 4 -18.10 -6.97 -29.95
N ASP A 5 -17.20 -6.96 -28.97
CA ASP A 5 -15.91 -6.26 -29.07
C ASP A 5 -14.85 -7.23 -29.63
N PRO A 6 -14.41 -7.07 -30.89
CA PRO A 6 -13.44 -7.97 -31.53
C PRO A 6 -12.00 -7.78 -31.03
N ALA A 7 -11.70 -6.73 -30.27
CA ALA A 7 -10.34 -6.43 -29.82
C ALA A 7 -9.88 -7.30 -28.63
N GLY A 8 -10.80 -7.81 -27.82
CA GLY A 8 -10.49 -8.68 -26.67
C GLY A 8 -10.00 -10.07 -27.11
N HIS A 9 -10.58 -10.62 -28.17
CA HIS A 9 -10.24 -11.96 -28.70
C HIS A 9 -8.88 -11.99 -29.40
N ALA A 10 -8.45 -10.90 -30.04
CA ALA A 10 -7.15 -10.81 -30.70
C ALA A 10 -5.99 -10.86 -29.68
N LYS A 11 -6.11 -10.16 -28.55
CA LYS A 11 -5.08 -10.19 -27.48
C LYS A 11 -4.97 -11.54 -26.79
N LEU A 12 -6.10 -12.23 -26.57
CA LEU A 12 -6.10 -13.56 -25.96
C LEU A 12 -5.47 -14.59 -26.92
N ALA A 13 -5.79 -14.54 -28.21
CA ALA A 13 -5.21 -15.42 -29.22
C ALA A 13 -3.69 -15.21 -29.38
N GLU A 14 -3.20 -13.97 -29.29
CA GLU A 14 -1.76 -13.68 -29.27
C GLU A 14 -1.06 -14.24 -28.05
N HIS A 15 -1.66 -14.14 -26.86
CA HIS A 15 -1.10 -14.71 -25.63
C HIS A 15 -1.06 -16.24 -25.70
N ILE A 16 -2.11 -16.90 -26.21
CA ILE A 16 -2.17 -18.35 -26.37
C ILE A 16 -1.14 -18.81 -27.43
N MET A 17 -1.01 -18.09 -28.55
CA MET A 17 0.00 -18.42 -29.57
C MET A 17 1.44 -18.20 -29.07
N ARG A 18 1.70 -17.18 -28.26
CA ARG A 18 3.02 -17.00 -27.60
C ARG A 18 3.31 -18.11 -26.60
N ALA A 19 2.31 -18.57 -25.83
CA ALA A 19 2.45 -19.67 -24.89
C ALA A 19 2.69 -21.01 -25.63
N ALA A 20 1.97 -21.26 -26.72
CA ALA A 20 2.11 -22.47 -27.52
C ALA A 20 3.44 -22.55 -28.29
N LYS A 21 4.05 -21.41 -28.65
CA LYS A 21 5.36 -21.37 -29.31
C LYS A 21 6.53 -21.55 -28.33
N ARG A 22 6.34 -21.38 -27.05
CA ARG A 22 7.41 -21.50 -26.02
C ARG A 22 8.10 -22.86 -26.01
N PRO A 23 7.40 -24.02 -26.02
CA PRO A 23 8.08 -25.32 -26.01
C PRO A 23 8.85 -25.58 -27.31
N PHE A 24 8.36 -25.11 -28.45
CA PHE A 24 9.04 -25.26 -29.74
C PHE A 24 10.31 -24.43 -29.85
N VAL A 25 10.30 -23.22 -29.33
CA VAL A 25 11.48 -22.35 -29.27
C VAL A 25 12.51 -22.93 -28.28
N TYR A 26 12.06 -23.56 -27.19
CA TYR A 26 12.93 -24.22 -26.23
C TYR A 26 13.61 -25.48 -26.83
N ALA A 27 12.86 -26.29 -27.58
CA ALA A 27 13.37 -27.47 -28.25
C ALA A 27 14.33 -27.11 -29.40
N ALA A 28 13.99 -26.16 -30.24
CA ALA A 28 14.84 -25.70 -31.34
C ALA A 28 16.17 -25.09 -30.88
N ARG A 29 16.19 -24.39 -29.71
CA ARG A 29 17.41 -23.83 -29.13
C ARG A 29 18.30 -24.88 -28.49
N LYS A 30 17.73 -25.93 -27.91
CA LYS A 30 18.51 -27.05 -27.37
C LYS A 30 19.31 -27.78 -28.47
N PHE A 31 18.81 -27.76 -29.72
CA PHE A 31 19.52 -28.31 -30.87
C PHE A 31 20.57 -27.37 -31.47
N THR A 32 20.45 -26.07 -31.28
CA THR A 32 21.39 -25.09 -31.88
C THR A 32 22.51 -24.65 -30.94
N GLY A 33 22.59 -25.17 -29.71
CA GLY A 33 23.65 -24.87 -28.73
C GLY A 33 23.77 -23.39 -28.32
N LYS A 34 22.80 -22.53 -28.71
CA LYS A 34 22.78 -21.12 -28.32
C LYS A 34 22.34 -20.98 -26.86
N PRO A 35 23.17 -20.36 -25.99
CA PRO A 35 22.77 -20.11 -24.61
C PRO A 35 21.47 -19.29 -24.56
N LEU A 36 20.60 -19.63 -23.63
CA LEU A 36 19.44 -18.79 -23.34
C LEU A 36 19.96 -17.39 -22.98
N PRO A 37 19.31 -16.32 -23.47
CA PRO A 37 19.66 -15.00 -23.00
C PRO A 37 19.49 -15.02 -21.48
N GLN A 38 20.60 -14.90 -20.76
CA GLN A 38 20.58 -14.69 -19.32
C GLN A 38 19.85 -13.36 -19.12
N ARG A 39 18.64 -13.43 -18.57
CA ARG A 39 17.97 -12.22 -18.12
C ARG A 39 18.80 -11.70 -16.97
N GLU A 40 19.44 -10.58 -17.14
CA GLU A 40 20.07 -9.90 -16.01
C GLU A 40 19.03 -9.72 -14.92
N PRO A 41 19.33 -10.10 -13.68
CA PRO A 41 18.39 -9.95 -12.58
C PRO A 41 18.10 -8.46 -12.38
N PHE A 42 16.84 -8.09 -12.50
CA PHE A 42 16.39 -6.74 -12.17
C PHE A 42 16.18 -6.67 -10.64
N TRP A 43 16.94 -5.80 -10.01
CA TRP A 43 16.80 -5.52 -8.58
C TRP A 43 15.76 -4.42 -8.37
N ALA A 44 14.60 -4.78 -7.86
CA ALA A 44 13.58 -3.81 -7.48
C ALA A 44 13.97 -3.01 -6.23
N LEU A 45 14.78 -3.61 -5.36
CA LEU A 45 15.44 -2.97 -4.21
C LEU A 45 16.87 -3.50 -4.14
N LYS A 46 17.82 -2.62 -3.86
CA LYS A 46 19.24 -2.97 -3.76
C LYS A 46 19.90 -2.22 -2.61
N ASP A 47 20.50 -2.96 -1.69
CA ASP A 47 21.26 -2.42 -0.55
C ASP A 47 20.45 -1.43 0.29
N VAL A 48 19.16 -1.75 0.53
CA VAL A 48 18.26 -0.94 1.37
C VAL A 48 18.47 -1.32 2.82
N SER A 49 18.92 -0.37 3.64
CA SER A 49 19.09 -0.56 5.08
C SER A 49 18.58 0.67 5.84
N PHE A 50 17.71 0.46 6.81
CA PHE A 50 17.23 1.50 7.71
C PHE A 50 16.67 0.90 9.00
N SER A 51 16.51 1.74 10.01
CA SER A 51 15.84 1.40 11.27
C SER A 51 14.78 2.45 11.58
N VAL A 52 13.73 2.01 12.29
CA VAL A 52 12.63 2.86 12.73
C VAL A 52 12.42 2.60 14.21
N ASP A 53 12.35 3.66 15.00
CA ASP A 53 12.17 3.58 16.43
C ASP A 53 10.70 3.34 16.79
N ARG A 54 10.47 2.77 17.98
CA ARG A 54 9.12 2.56 18.48
C ARG A 54 8.41 3.91 18.69
N GLY A 55 7.18 4.03 18.18
CA GLY A 55 6.41 5.27 18.25
C GLY A 55 6.80 6.31 17.20
N GLU A 56 7.70 5.98 16.28
CA GLU A 56 8.09 6.86 15.18
C GLU A 56 7.12 6.74 13.99
N ILE A 57 6.86 7.87 13.35
CA ILE A 57 6.24 7.91 12.02
C ILE A 57 7.33 8.20 11.00
N LEU A 58 7.75 7.17 10.24
CA LEU A 58 8.71 7.33 9.15
C LEU A 58 7.98 7.54 7.83
N GLY A 59 8.21 8.68 7.18
CA GLY A 59 7.75 8.95 5.82
C GLY A 59 8.62 8.21 4.80
N ILE A 60 8.02 7.60 3.78
CA ILE A 60 8.75 6.98 2.66
C ILE A 60 8.26 7.64 1.39
N ILE A 61 9.15 8.40 0.74
CA ILE A 61 8.85 9.14 -0.49
C ILE A 61 9.76 8.68 -1.63
N GLY A 62 9.40 8.98 -2.86
CA GLY A 62 10.16 8.65 -4.06
C GLY A 62 9.27 8.65 -5.30
N HIS A 63 9.87 8.70 -6.48
CA HIS A 63 9.15 8.69 -7.75
C HIS A 63 8.42 7.36 -8.01
N ASN A 64 7.59 7.31 -9.05
CA ASN A 64 6.95 6.07 -9.48
C ASN A 64 8.01 5.11 -10.02
N GLY A 65 7.97 3.86 -9.55
CA GLY A 65 9.01 2.86 -9.89
C GLY A 65 10.22 2.84 -8.94
N ALA A 66 10.33 3.76 -7.98
CA ALA A 66 11.45 3.80 -7.02
C ALA A 66 11.59 2.54 -6.12
N GLY A 67 10.62 1.63 -6.13
CA GLY A 67 10.65 0.41 -5.32
C GLY A 67 9.74 0.44 -4.09
N LYS A 68 8.98 1.53 -3.85
CA LYS A 68 8.11 1.69 -2.67
C LYS A 68 7.15 0.52 -2.46
N SER A 69 6.40 0.12 -3.51
CA SER A 69 5.45 -0.99 -3.43
C SER A 69 6.14 -2.35 -3.19
N THR A 70 7.36 -2.54 -3.67
CA THR A 70 8.17 -3.73 -3.38
C THR A 70 8.59 -3.75 -1.92
N LEU A 71 9.06 -2.62 -1.40
CA LEU A 71 9.41 -2.46 0.01
C LEU A 71 8.22 -2.76 0.91
N LEU A 72 7.03 -2.23 0.58
CA LEU A 72 5.80 -2.50 1.30
C LEU A 72 5.47 -3.99 1.37
N LYS A 73 5.50 -4.68 0.22
CA LYS A 73 5.21 -6.13 0.15
C LYS A 73 6.17 -6.94 1.02
N ILE A 74 7.43 -6.51 1.09
CA ILE A 74 8.45 -7.17 1.91
C ILE A 74 8.17 -6.89 3.40
N LEU A 75 7.91 -5.64 3.78
CA LEU A 75 7.61 -5.25 5.16
C LEU A 75 6.29 -5.86 5.67
N SER A 76 5.28 -5.97 4.80
CA SER A 76 4.01 -6.65 5.08
C SER A 76 4.12 -8.19 5.04
N ARG A 77 5.32 -8.76 4.85
CA ARG A 77 5.57 -10.21 4.74
C ARG A 77 4.80 -10.91 3.61
N ILE A 78 4.33 -10.16 2.60
CA ILE A 78 3.68 -10.72 1.40
C ILE A 78 4.73 -11.40 0.50
N THR A 79 5.94 -10.82 0.43
CA THR A 79 7.04 -11.34 -0.38
C THR A 79 8.31 -11.37 0.47
N PRO A 80 9.04 -12.50 0.54
CA PRO A 80 10.34 -12.51 1.21
C PRO A 80 11.39 -11.71 0.42
N PRO A 81 12.39 -11.11 1.08
CA PRO A 81 13.52 -10.51 0.40
C PRO A 81 14.38 -11.60 -0.28
N SER A 82 14.97 -11.28 -1.44
CA SER A 82 15.89 -12.19 -2.13
C SER A 82 17.22 -12.36 -1.38
N THR A 83 17.67 -11.30 -0.72
CA THR A 83 18.87 -11.25 0.13
C THR A 83 18.63 -10.30 1.29
N GLY A 84 19.44 -10.38 2.34
CA GLY A 84 19.29 -9.56 3.53
C GLY A 84 18.25 -10.11 4.52
N GLU A 85 17.93 -9.32 5.53
CA GLU A 85 17.00 -9.69 6.59
C GLU A 85 16.09 -8.51 6.98
N ILE A 86 14.93 -8.84 7.52
CA ILE A 86 14.02 -7.87 8.13
C ILE A 86 13.73 -8.31 9.55
N LYS A 87 13.94 -7.41 10.49
CA LYS A 87 13.62 -7.61 11.91
C LYS A 87 12.46 -6.70 12.27
N ILE A 88 11.33 -7.27 12.63
CA ILE A 88 10.15 -6.54 13.10
C ILE A 88 9.78 -7.10 14.47
N HIS A 89 9.71 -6.23 15.45
CA HIS A 89 9.27 -6.56 16.81
C HIS A 89 7.77 -6.28 16.92
N GLY A 90 6.99 -7.34 17.19
CA GLY A 90 5.54 -7.27 17.31
C GLY A 90 4.77 -7.61 16.04
N THR A 91 3.51 -7.16 16.02
CA THR A 91 2.53 -7.42 14.96
C THR A 91 2.57 -6.32 13.90
N VAL A 92 2.32 -6.69 12.64
CA VAL A 92 2.26 -5.76 11.50
C VAL A 92 0.83 -5.71 11.00
N GLY A 93 0.29 -4.51 10.89
CA GLY A 93 -0.96 -4.22 10.19
C GLY A 93 -0.68 -3.39 8.93
N SER A 94 -1.44 -3.64 7.88
CA SER A 94 -1.28 -2.90 6.62
C SER A 94 -2.61 -2.33 6.16
N LEU A 95 -2.61 -1.06 5.80
CA LEU A 95 -3.76 -0.40 5.18
C LEU A 95 -3.75 -0.52 3.64
N LEU A 96 -2.89 -1.37 3.06
CA LEU A 96 -2.81 -1.60 1.62
C LEU A 96 -4.13 -2.11 1.02
N GLU A 97 -4.94 -2.75 1.82
CA GLU A 97 -6.14 -3.47 1.40
C GLU A 97 -7.41 -2.94 2.08
N VAL A 98 -7.49 -1.62 2.27
CA VAL A 98 -8.68 -1.00 2.87
C VAL A 98 -9.93 -1.34 2.06
N GLY A 99 -10.91 -1.97 2.73
CA GLY A 99 -12.16 -2.41 2.10
C GLY A 99 -12.04 -3.69 1.26
N THR A 100 -10.85 -4.27 1.09
CA THR A 100 -10.74 -5.63 0.55
C THR A 100 -11.32 -6.61 1.57
N GLY A 101 -12.13 -7.55 1.09
CA GLY A 101 -12.80 -8.51 1.97
C GLY A 101 -14.19 -8.08 2.44
N PHE A 102 -14.71 -6.90 2.11
CA PHE A 102 -16.12 -6.60 2.36
C PHE A 102 -17.01 -7.48 1.47
N HIS A 103 -18.00 -8.11 2.11
CA HIS A 103 -19.01 -8.87 1.37
C HIS A 103 -20.17 -7.97 1.00
N PRO A 104 -20.53 -7.86 -0.29
CA PRO A 104 -21.50 -6.87 -0.76
C PRO A 104 -22.91 -7.06 -0.18
N ASP A 105 -23.29 -8.30 0.11
CA ASP A 105 -24.62 -8.62 0.65
C ASP A 105 -24.72 -8.50 2.17
N LEU A 106 -23.59 -8.38 2.88
CA LEU A 106 -23.58 -8.13 4.32
C LEU A 106 -23.80 -6.65 4.61
N THR A 107 -24.43 -6.37 5.74
CA THR A 107 -24.63 -5.02 6.29
C THR A 107 -23.30 -4.39 6.69
N GLY A 108 -23.28 -3.07 6.91
CA GLY A 108 -22.13 -2.38 7.47
C GLY A 108 -21.68 -2.99 8.80
N ARG A 109 -22.64 -3.32 9.66
CA ARG A 109 -22.41 -3.99 10.94
C ARG A 109 -21.68 -5.32 10.77
N GLU A 110 -22.19 -6.20 9.93
CA GLU A 110 -21.63 -7.51 9.67
C GLU A 110 -20.24 -7.40 9.03
N ASN A 111 -20.06 -6.45 8.11
CA ASN A 111 -18.76 -6.20 7.49
C ASN A 111 -17.71 -5.68 8.48
N ILE A 112 -18.08 -4.89 9.50
CA ILE A 112 -17.14 -4.51 10.57
C ILE A 112 -16.59 -5.76 11.28
N PHE A 113 -17.43 -6.71 11.63
CA PHE A 113 -16.99 -7.96 12.27
C PHE A 113 -16.21 -8.83 11.31
N PHE A 114 -16.67 -8.98 10.09
CA PHE A 114 -16.04 -9.82 9.07
C PHE A 114 -14.65 -9.29 8.70
N ASN A 115 -14.56 -8.00 8.36
CA ASN A 115 -13.29 -7.38 7.99
C ASN A 115 -12.34 -7.26 9.18
N GLY A 116 -12.83 -6.91 10.37
CA GLY A 116 -12.01 -6.89 11.58
C GLY A 116 -11.37 -8.25 11.87
N ALA A 117 -12.12 -9.36 11.67
CA ALA A 117 -11.58 -10.70 11.84
C ALA A 117 -10.52 -11.05 10.76
N ILE A 118 -10.74 -10.66 9.50
CA ILE A 118 -9.74 -10.81 8.42
C ILE A 118 -8.45 -10.06 8.77
N LEU A 119 -8.57 -8.88 9.34
CA LEU A 119 -7.45 -8.05 9.78
C LEU A 119 -6.80 -8.53 11.10
N GLY A 120 -7.26 -9.66 11.65
CA GLY A 120 -6.67 -10.31 12.83
C GLY A 120 -7.21 -9.84 14.18
N MET A 121 -8.28 -9.01 14.20
CA MET A 121 -8.92 -8.62 15.46
C MET A 121 -9.75 -9.77 16.03
N THR A 122 -9.69 -9.97 17.34
CA THR A 122 -10.61 -10.87 18.03
C THR A 122 -12.02 -10.27 18.10
N LYS A 123 -13.05 -11.13 18.21
CA LYS A 123 -14.44 -10.68 18.35
C LYS A 123 -14.60 -9.67 19.51
N LYS A 124 -13.97 -9.93 20.64
CA LYS A 124 -14.02 -9.05 21.82
C LYS A 124 -13.39 -7.67 21.54
N GLU A 125 -12.33 -7.61 20.75
CA GLU A 125 -11.71 -6.35 20.36
C GLU A 125 -12.63 -5.56 19.42
N ILE A 126 -13.25 -6.24 18.46
CA ILE A 126 -14.19 -5.61 17.54
C ILE A 126 -15.38 -5.04 18.32
N GLU A 127 -15.99 -5.83 19.23
CA GLU A 127 -17.09 -5.40 20.08
C GLU A 127 -16.71 -4.17 20.91
N ARG A 128 -15.54 -4.16 21.53
CA ARG A 128 -15.04 -3.02 22.33
C ARG A 128 -14.86 -1.74 21.51
N LYS A 129 -14.50 -1.86 20.23
CA LYS A 129 -14.18 -0.75 19.33
C LYS A 129 -15.32 -0.37 18.40
N PHE A 130 -16.38 -1.15 18.41
CA PHE A 130 -17.46 -1.07 17.42
C PHE A 130 -18.02 0.35 17.29
N ASP A 131 -18.41 0.97 18.40
CA ASP A 131 -19.00 2.31 18.39
C ASP A 131 -18.02 3.36 17.84
N LYS A 132 -16.74 3.27 18.20
CA LYS A 132 -15.67 4.15 17.69
C LYS A 132 -15.47 3.99 16.17
N ILE A 133 -15.51 2.74 15.69
CA ILE A 133 -15.41 2.44 14.24
C ILE A 133 -16.58 3.06 13.50
N VAL A 134 -17.81 2.87 14.01
CA VAL A 134 -19.02 3.38 13.39
C VAL A 134 -19.06 4.92 13.40
N GLU A 135 -18.68 5.53 14.51
CA GLU A 135 -18.59 6.99 14.67
C GLU A 135 -17.56 7.58 13.70
N PHE A 136 -16.36 6.99 13.65
CA PHE A 136 -15.28 7.44 12.76
C PHE A 136 -15.70 7.34 11.29
N ALA A 137 -16.37 6.25 10.88
CA ALA A 137 -16.86 6.06 9.52
C ALA A 137 -18.01 7.05 9.16
N GLY A 138 -18.77 7.49 10.14
CA GLY A 138 -19.95 8.36 9.93
C GLY A 138 -21.10 7.66 9.21
N VAL A 139 -21.26 6.34 9.42
CA VAL A 139 -22.26 5.51 8.71
C VAL A 139 -23.42 5.03 9.60
N GLN A 140 -23.64 5.65 10.77
CA GLN A 140 -24.62 5.22 11.77
C GLN A 140 -26.00 4.94 11.19
N LYS A 141 -26.45 5.82 10.31
CA LYS A 141 -27.80 5.73 9.69
C LYS A 141 -27.95 4.57 8.70
N PHE A 142 -26.84 4.05 8.21
CA PHE A 142 -26.79 3.00 7.17
C PHE A 142 -26.20 1.68 7.69
N LEU A 143 -25.95 1.60 8.99
CA LEU A 143 -25.21 0.50 9.60
C LEU A 143 -25.84 -0.88 9.32
N ASP A 144 -27.17 -0.95 9.28
CA ASP A 144 -27.92 -2.18 9.01
C ASP A 144 -28.37 -2.31 7.53
N THR A 145 -27.77 -1.51 6.65
CA THR A 145 -27.97 -1.59 5.20
C THR A 145 -26.81 -2.39 4.58
N PRO A 146 -27.07 -3.30 3.60
CA PRO A 146 -26.03 -4.00 2.86
C PRO A 146 -25.07 -3.04 2.16
N VAL A 147 -23.75 -3.31 2.23
CA VAL A 147 -22.74 -2.37 1.72
C VAL A 147 -22.75 -2.20 0.20
N LYS A 148 -23.39 -3.08 -0.55
CA LYS A 148 -23.65 -2.89 -1.99
C LYS A 148 -24.49 -1.64 -2.29
N HIS A 149 -25.21 -1.12 -1.30
CA HIS A 149 -26.01 0.12 -1.41
C HIS A 149 -25.26 1.35 -0.86
N TYR A 150 -24.05 1.19 -0.38
CA TYR A 150 -23.22 2.32 0.08
C TYR A 150 -22.70 3.12 -1.11
N SER A 151 -22.53 4.43 -0.91
CA SER A 151 -21.72 5.21 -1.83
C SER A 151 -20.27 4.75 -1.77
N SER A 152 -19.48 5.01 -2.82
CA SER A 152 -18.04 4.70 -2.81
C SER A 152 -17.33 5.33 -1.61
N GLY A 153 -17.68 6.56 -1.25
CA GLY A 153 -17.15 7.24 -0.07
C GLY A 153 -17.50 6.53 1.24
N MET A 154 -18.76 6.11 1.44
CA MET A 154 -19.17 5.36 2.63
C MET A 154 -18.45 4.03 2.75
N TYR A 155 -18.33 3.32 1.63
CA TYR A 155 -17.62 2.02 1.57
C TYR A 155 -16.18 2.14 2.05
N VAL A 156 -15.46 3.11 1.49
CA VAL A 156 -14.04 3.30 1.82
C VAL A 156 -13.86 3.86 3.23
N ARG A 157 -14.71 4.80 3.65
CA ARG A 157 -14.70 5.33 5.03
C ARG A 157 -14.90 4.21 6.05
N LEU A 158 -15.82 3.26 5.81
CA LEU A 158 -16.04 2.13 6.70
C LEU A 158 -14.81 1.20 6.74
N GLY A 159 -14.25 0.83 5.57
CA GLY A 159 -13.06 -0.03 5.49
C GLY A 159 -11.86 0.58 6.19
N PHE A 160 -11.61 1.88 5.96
CA PHE A 160 -10.53 2.60 6.64
C PHE A 160 -10.77 2.66 8.16
N SER A 161 -12.01 2.88 8.59
CA SER A 161 -12.36 2.93 10.01
C SER A 161 -12.07 1.62 10.72
N VAL A 162 -12.39 0.48 10.12
CA VAL A 162 -12.02 -0.82 10.70
C VAL A 162 -10.51 -0.96 10.80
N ALA A 163 -9.80 -0.67 9.72
CA ALA A 163 -8.37 -0.85 9.62
C ALA A 163 -7.57 0.07 10.57
N VAL A 164 -7.98 1.33 10.74
CA VAL A 164 -7.28 2.26 11.64
C VAL A 164 -7.51 1.97 13.12
N HIS A 165 -8.55 1.21 13.43
CA HIS A 165 -8.84 0.76 14.79
C HIS A 165 -8.24 -0.62 15.13
N MET A 166 -7.48 -1.24 14.21
CA MET A 166 -6.56 -2.33 14.61
C MET A 166 -5.55 -1.83 15.63
N ASP A 167 -4.96 -2.74 16.38
CA ASP A 167 -3.90 -2.43 17.35
C ASP A 167 -2.56 -3.12 16.99
N PRO A 168 -2.00 -2.96 15.76
CA PRO A 168 -0.70 -3.52 15.44
C PRO A 168 0.42 -2.70 16.08
N ASP A 169 1.56 -3.33 16.38
CA ASP A 169 2.76 -2.63 16.86
C ASP A 169 3.38 -1.77 15.74
N VAL A 170 3.26 -2.22 14.49
CA VAL A 170 3.73 -1.52 13.28
C VAL A 170 2.58 -1.40 12.29
N LEU A 171 2.20 -0.19 11.96
CA LEU A 171 1.16 0.10 10.98
C LEU A 171 1.79 0.60 9.66
N ILE A 172 1.50 -0.09 8.57
CA ILE A 172 1.93 0.31 7.23
C ILE A 172 0.77 1.00 6.54
N VAL A 173 1.00 2.24 6.11
CA VAL A 173 0.01 3.11 5.46
C VAL A 173 0.53 3.48 4.08
N ASP A 174 -0.15 3.05 3.03
CA ASP A 174 0.12 3.44 1.65
C ASP A 174 -0.92 4.49 1.21
N GLU A 175 -0.65 5.24 0.21
CA GLU A 175 -1.44 6.30 -0.48
C GLU A 175 -2.97 6.34 -0.22
N VAL A 176 -3.50 5.38 0.52
CA VAL A 176 -4.94 5.17 0.86
C VAL A 176 -5.55 6.37 1.60
N LEU A 177 -4.72 7.28 2.16
CA LEU A 177 -5.24 8.51 2.80
C LEU A 177 -5.82 9.52 1.81
N ALA A 178 -5.66 9.33 0.50
CA ALA A 178 -6.31 10.13 -0.53
C ALA A 178 -7.81 9.80 -0.70
N VAL A 179 -8.39 8.99 0.20
CA VAL A 179 -9.75 8.47 0.09
C VAL A 179 -10.73 9.30 0.90
N GLY A 180 -11.93 9.44 0.37
CA GLY A 180 -12.99 10.24 0.99
C GLY A 180 -12.85 11.73 0.66
N ASP A 181 -13.60 12.54 1.38
CA ASP A 181 -13.50 14.00 1.28
C ASP A 181 -12.35 14.55 2.13
N GLU A 182 -12.02 15.82 1.93
CA GLU A 182 -10.92 16.51 2.63
C GLU A 182 -11.12 16.49 4.17
N SER A 183 -12.36 16.52 4.65
CA SER A 183 -12.66 16.44 6.08
C SER A 183 -12.26 15.08 6.66
N PHE A 184 -12.60 14.01 5.96
CA PHE A 184 -12.24 12.65 6.36
C PHE A 184 -10.73 12.41 6.27
N GLN A 185 -10.05 12.93 5.24
CA GLN A 185 -8.59 12.86 5.13
C GLN A 185 -7.92 13.52 6.34
N ARG A 186 -8.35 14.71 6.75
CA ARG A 186 -7.85 15.37 7.97
C ARG A 186 -8.13 14.57 9.24
N GLN A 187 -9.27 13.91 9.32
CA GLN A 187 -9.61 13.02 10.44
C GLN A 187 -8.67 11.81 10.49
N CYS A 188 -8.34 11.22 9.34
CA CYS A 188 -7.39 10.13 9.21
C CYS A 188 -5.97 10.55 9.67
N LEU A 189 -5.48 11.70 9.21
CA LEU A 189 -4.17 12.24 9.61
C LEU A 189 -4.09 12.45 11.13
N ARG A 190 -5.11 13.06 11.73
CA ARG A 190 -5.19 13.23 13.19
C ARG A 190 -5.17 11.90 13.92
N LYS A 191 -5.92 10.91 13.43
CA LYS A 191 -5.94 9.59 14.06
C LYS A 191 -4.59 8.90 14.00
N MET A 192 -3.84 9.05 12.90
CA MET A 192 -2.47 8.54 12.80
C MET A 192 -1.52 9.18 13.84
N GLN A 193 -1.63 10.51 14.04
CA GLN A 193 -0.84 11.22 15.04
C GLN A 193 -1.16 10.73 16.46
N GLU A 194 -2.45 10.54 16.79
CA GLU A 194 -2.89 9.98 18.08
C GLU A 194 -2.30 8.58 18.30
N ILE A 195 -2.41 7.69 17.31
CA ILE A 195 -1.90 6.31 17.38
C ILE A 195 -0.39 6.30 17.65
N ALA A 196 0.38 7.10 16.94
CA ALA A 196 1.82 7.15 17.12
C ALA A 196 2.22 7.75 18.47
N LYS A 197 1.59 8.86 18.86
CA LYS A 197 1.95 9.61 20.05
C LYS A 197 1.48 8.93 21.35
N ASP A 198 0.22 8.55 21.40
CA ASP A 198 -0.41 8.10 22.65
C ASP A 198 -0.28 6.59 22.85
N GLU A 199 -0.24 5.82 21.78
CA GLU A 199 -0.19 4.37 21.81
C GLU A 199 1.22 3.82 21.51
N HIS A 200 2.20 4.70 21.27
CA HIS A 200 3.60 4.37 20.97
C HIS A 200 3.76 3.34 19.84
N ARG A 201 2.91 3.41 18.83
CA ARG A 201 2.96 2.52 17.66
C ARG A 201 3.79 3.13 16.55
N THR A 202 4.55 2.29 15.91
CA THR A 202 5.37 2.69 14.77
C THR A 202 4.51 2.76 13.50
N ILE A 203 4.65 3.83 12.72
CA ILE A 203 3.92 3.99 11.46
C ILE A 203 4.92 4.16 10.32
N LEU A 204 4.76 3.35 9.27
CA LEU A 204 5.45 3.52 8.00
C LEU A 204 4.47 4.16 7.02
N PHE A 205 4.68 5.44 6.72
CA PHE A 205 3.78 6.24 5.91
C PHE A 205 4.34 6.48 4.52
N ILE A 206 3.73 5.84 3.52
CA ILE A 206 4.12 6.00 2.12
C ILE A 206 3.12 6.91 1.43
N SER A 207 3.59 8.01 0.88
CA SER A 207 2.71 8.93 0.15
C SER A 207 3.49 9.76 -0.86
N HIS A 208 2.80 10.13 -1.93
CA HIS A 208 3.26 11.17 -2.87
C HIS A 208 2.71 12.56 -2.48
N ASN A 209 1.85 12.66 -1.48
CA ASN A 209 1.37 13.91 -0.93
C ASN A 209 2.38 14.47 0.09
N MET A 210 3.27 15.34 -0.40
CA MET A 210 4.33 15.93 0.43
C MET A 210 3.81 16.76 1.60
N GLN A 211 2.60 17.31 1.48
CA GLN A 211 1.97 18.05 2.58
C GLN A 211 1.61 17.11 3.73
N ALA A 212 0.97 15.97 3.42
CA ALA A 212 0.64 14.96 4.43
C ALA A 212 1.90 14.37 5.08
N VAL A 213 2.95 14.11 4.28
CA VAL A 213 4.25 13.64 4.81
C VAL A 213 4.85 14.65 5.78
N LYS A 214 4.81 15.95 5.43
CA LYS A 214 5.33 17.02 6.28
C LYS A 214 4.53 17.18 7.58
N GLU A 215 3.21 17.00 7.53
CA GLU A 215 2.33 17.11 8.70
C GLU A 215 2.48 15.93 9.66
N LEU A 216 2.72 14.71 9.13
CA LEU A 216 2.77 13.49 9.92
C LEU A 216 4.16 13.10 10.38
N CYS A 217 5.17 13.26 9.51
CA CYS A 217 6.45 12.61 9.69
C CYS A 217 7.53 13.63 10.12
N GLY A 218 8.16 13.40 11.26
CA GLY A 218 9.34 14.17 11.66
C GLY A 218 10.59 13.78 10.87
N ARG A 219 10.65 12.50 10.44
CA ARG A 219 11.75 11.92 9.68
C ARG A 219 11.19 11.20 8.46
N SER A 220 11.93 11.26 7.35
CA SER A 220 11.54 10.62 6.10
C SER A 220 12.71 9.93 5.43
N MET A 221 12.40 9.02 4.52
CA MET A 221 13.33 8.30 3.65
C MET A 221 12.98 8.58 2.19
N LEU A 222 13.96 9.01 1.41
CA LEU A 222 13.87 9.10 -0.04
C LEU A 222 14.36 7.78 -0.65
N LEU A 223 13.48 7.13 -1.38
CA LEU A 223 13.78 5.95 -2.16
C LEU A 223 13.87 6.33 -3.65
N ALA A 224 15.01 6.07 -4.27
CA ALA A 224 15.25 6.29 -5.69
C ALA A 224 15.94 5.06 -6.29
N ASP A 225 15.47 4.61 -7.46
CA ASP A 225 16.02 3.46 -8.22
C ASP A 225 16.29 2.20 -7.36
N GLY A 226 15.36 1.92 -6.45
CA GLY A 226 15.46 0.78 -5.55
C GLY A 226 16.49 0.93 -4.42
N ARG A 227 17.02 2.13 -4.17
CA ARG A 227 18.00 2.42 -3.13
C ARG A 227 17.51 3.51 -2.19
N VAL A 228 18.04 3.49 -0.98
CA VAL A 228 17.86 4.61 -0.06
C VAL A 228 18.86 5.70 -0.43
N GLU A 229 18.36 6.83 -0.93
CA GLU A 229 19.20 7.96 -1.28
C GLU A 229 19.48 8.85 -0.07
N MET A 230 18.44 9.09 0.73
CA MET A 230 18.55 9.94 1.92
C MET A 230 17.57 9.48 3.00
N ILE A 231 18.00 9.54 4.25
CA ILE A 231 17.13 9.45 5.44
C ILE A 231 17.47 10.62 6.36
N GLY A 232 16.45 11.34 6.80
CA GLY A 232 16.69 12.49 7.68
C GLY A 232 15.42 13.28 7.99
N PRO A 233 15.56 14.51 8.50
CA PRO A 233 14.44 15.40 8.75
C PRO A 233 13.58 15.58 7.50
N THR A 234 12.27 15.45 7.65
CA THR A 234 11.32 15.43 6.52
C THR A 234 11.47 16.63 5.58
N ASP A 235 11.67 17.83 6.09
CA ASP A 235 11.84 19.02 5.25
C ASP A 235 13.07 18.93 4.33
N GLN A 236 14.17 18.36 4.81
CA GLN A 236 15.39 18.19 4.02
C GLN A 236 15.19 17.11 2.93
N VAL A 237 14.55 16.00 3.29
CA VAL A 237 14.26 14.91 2.35
C VAL A 237 13.31 15.37 1.26
N ILE A 238 12.27 16.13 1.60
CA ILE A 238 11.35 16.72 0.60
C ILE A 238 12.07 17.75 -0.29
N ALA A 239 12.98 18.55 0.25
CA ALA A 239 13.75 19.49 -0.55
C ALA A 239 14.64 18.78 -1.58
N ARG A 240 15.31 17.70 -1.16
CA ARG A 240 16.11 16.85 -2.05
C ARG A 240 15.24 16.24 -3.16
N TYR A 241 14.14 15.59 -2.80
CA TYR A 241 13.21 15.01 -3.76
C TYR A 241 12.71 16.00 -4.82
N LYS A 242 12.41 17.25 -4.39
CA LYS A 242 12.01 18.32 -5.33
C LYS A 242 13.13 18.78 -6.26
N ALA A 243 14.38 18.73 -5.80
CA ALA A 243 15.54 19.03 -6.62
C ALA A 243 15.72 17.97 -7.73
N ASP A 244 15.63 16.69 -7.36
CA ASP A 244 15.76 15.58 -8.30
C ASP A 244 14.70 15.64 -9.40
N LEU A 245 13.43 15.91 -9.03
CA LEU A 245 12.35 16.09 -10.03
C LEU A 245 12.61 17.23 -11.02
N LYS A 246 13.27 18.31 -10.59
CA LYS A 246 13.62 19.43 -11.48
C LYS A 246 14.75 19.04 -12.44
N GLU A 247 15.74 18.29 -11.95
CA GLU A 247 16.85 17.79 -12.77
C GLU A 247 16.35 16.82 -13.82
N GLU A 248 15.48 15.86 -13.45
CA GLU A 248 14.84 14.93 -14.39
C GLU A 248 14.03 15.68 -15.48
N ALA A 249 13.22 16.67 -15.08
CA ALA A 249 12.45 17.48 -16.00
C ALA A 249 13.34 18.29 -16.96
N ALA A 250 14.47 18.79 -16.50
CA ALA A 250 15.44 19.51 -17.33
C ALA A 250 16.13 18.59 -18.36
N HIS A 251 16.46 17.34 -17.97
CA HIS A 251 17.04 16.35 -18.86
C HIS A 251 16.04 15.81 -19.91
N ALA A 252 14.76 15.71 -19.56
CA ALA A 252 13.71 15.26 -20.49
C ALA A 252 13.32 16.32 -21.53
N ALA A 253 13.70 17.59 -21.34
CA ALA A 253 13.41 18.72 -22.23
C ALA A 253 14.51 18.95 -23.29
N HIS A 254 15.61 18.20 -23.23
CA HIS A 254 16.71 18.19 -24.18
C HIS A 254 16.76 16.87 -24.95
#